data_73643a506cd2e291de0c6c4849e31fd7
#
_entry.id   73643a506cd2e291de0c6c4849e31fd7
#
_cell.length_a   1.000
_cell.length_b   1.000
_cell.length_c   1.000
_cell.angle_alpha   90.00
_cell.angle_beta   90.00
_cell.angle_gamma   90.00
#
_symmetry.space_group_name_H-M   'P 1'
#
loop_
_entity.id
_entity.type
_entity.pdbx_description
1 polymer ?
#
loop_
_entity_poly.entity_id
_entity_poly.type
_entity_poly.pdbx_seq_one_letter_code
_entity_poly.pdbx_strand_id
1 'polypeptide(L)'
;TQTAREVTAACKAIAAKLAAACDARAGRIEDEGLRVVLCGRPNAGKSSLLNALLGGERAIVTDIPGTTRDTLTEAVQIGGVRVLLTDTAGLRETGDAVERIGVERAERRMAQAALVLAVFDGSRPLTDGDIALADRAAEHAAVAVINKADLPRQLDRAVLDRRFMHVVEVSARDGAGVEALADAVMAVTGIERLDSAEPLLTTERQRACAARALSCVDEAREALML
;
A
#
# COMPACT_ATOMS: atom_id res chain seq x y z
N THR A 1 -29.75 26.68 24.71
CA THR A 1 -28.85 27.47 25.59
C THR A 1 -27.42 27.38 25.07
N GLN A 2 -26.59 28.40 25.30
CA GLN A 2 -25.21 28.48 24.84
C GLN A 2 -24.39 27.26 25.29
N THR A 3 -24.61 26.83 26.52
CA THR A 3 -23.95 25.64 27.13
C THR A 3 -24.24 24.35 26.38
N ALA A 4 -25.48 24.12 25.90
CA ALA A 4 -25.80 22.90 25.12
C ALA A 4 -25.08 22.88 23.77
N ARG A 5 -24.92 24.03 23.11
CA ARG A 5 -24.18 24.14 21.84
C ARG A 5 -22.68 23.85 22.04
N GLU A 6 -22.10 24.36 23.13
CA GLU A 6 -20.70 24.12 23.47
C GLU A 6 -20.44 22.65 23.78
N VAL A 7 -21.32 22.00 24.55
CA VAL A 7 -21.20 20.54 24.84
C VAL A 7 -21.39 19.73 23.56
N THR A 8 -22.36 20.05 22.70
CA THR A 8 -22.52 19.33 21.41
C THR A 8 -21.32 19.47 20.50
N ALA A 9 -20.70 20.67 20.46
CA ALA A 9 -19.47 20.88 19.69
C ALA A 9 -18.30 20.07 20.23
N ALA A 10 -18.14 20.01 21.57
CA ALA A 10 -17.12 19.19 22.22
C ALA A 10 -17.32 17.70 21.96
N CYS A 11 -18.53 17.18 22.07
CA CYS A 11 -18.88 15.80 21.75
C CYS A 11 -18.55 15.47 20.28
N LYS A 12 -18.87 16.37 19.34
CA LYS A 12 -18.56 16.19 17.92
C LYS A 12 -17.03 16.12 17.67
N ALA A 13 -16.26 16.97 18.33
CA ALA A 13 -14.80 16.97 18.21
C ALA A 13 -14.18 15.70 18.79
N ILE A 14 -14.67 15.22 19.94
CA ILE A 14 -14.24 13.97 20.58
C ILE A 14 -14.60 12.76 19.71
N ALA A 15 -15.85 12.71 19.20
CA ALA A 15 -16.31 11.64 18.32
C ALA A 15 -15.44 11.54 17.04
N ALA A 16 -15.09 12.68 16.42
CA ALA A 16 -14.22 12.71 15.25
C ALA A 16 -12.83 12.15 15.55
N LYS A 17 -12.22 12.50 16.70
CA LYS A 17 -10.93 11.98 17.14
C LYS A 17 -10.98 10.48 17.44
N LEU A 18 -12.02 10.02 18.13
CA LEU A 18 -12.21 8.60 18.42
C LEU A 18 -12.46 7.78 17.15
N ALA A 19 -13.25 8.31 16.21
CA ALA A 19 -13.49 7.65 14.93
C ALA A 19 -12.20 7.50 14.11
N ALA A 20 -11.37 8.55 14.03
CA ALA A 20 -10.07 8.49 13.38
C ALA A 20 -9.14 7.47 14.06
N ALA A 21 -9.10 7.44 15.40
CA ALA A 21 -8.29 6.48 16.16
C ALA A 21 -8.82 5.03 16.06
N CYS A 22 -10.12 4.85 15.82
CA CYS A 22 -10.77 3.53 15.64
C CYS A 22 -10.65 3.01 14.19
N ASP A 23 -10.08 3.77 13.26
CA ASP A 23 -9.93 3.29 11.88
C ASP A 23 -9.12 1.98 11.88
N ALA A 24 -9.87 0.88 11.73
CA ALA A 24 -9.34 -0.47 11.79
C ALA A 24 -8.32 -0.78 10.67
N ARG A 25 -8.23 0.09 9.63
CA ARG A 25 -7.23 0.00 8.58
C ARG A 25 -5.86 0.43 9.07
N ALA A 26 -5.77 1.61 9.69
CA ALA A 26 -4.51 2.14 10.20
C ALA A 26 -3.89 1.20 11.26
N GLY A 27 -4.67 0.74 12.22
CA GLY A 27 -4.17 -0.13 13.29
C GLY A 27 -3.74 -1.53 12.83
N ARG A 28 -4.41 -2.13 11.82
CA ARG A 28 -3.98 -3.42 11.25
C ARG A 28 -2.69 -3.30 10.44
N ILE A 29 -2.49 -2.18 9.77
CA ILE A 29 -1.28 -1.91 8.99
C ILE A 29 -0.06 -1.74 9.89
N GLU A 30 -0.21 -1.17 11.10
CA GLU A 30 0.88 -1.09 12.06
C GLU A 30 1.28 -2.44 12.64
N ASP A 31 0.31 -3.28 13.03
CA ASP A 31 0.58 -4.58 13.64
C ASP A 31 1.03 -5.63 12.62
N GLU A 32 0.33 -5.76 11.49
CA GLU A 32 0.57 -6.79 10.48
C GLU A 32 1.46 -6.31 9.32
N GLY A 33 1.59 -5.01 9.13
CA GLY A 33 2.21 -4.39 7.95
C GLY A 33 1.27 -4.31 6.75
N LEU A 34 1.51 -3.33 5.89
CA LEU A 34 0.80 -3.16 4.63
C LEU A 34 1.23 -4.24 3.63
N ARG A 35 0.34 -5.13 3.24
CA ARG A 35 0.64 -6.17 2.24
C ARG A 35 0.67 -5.58 0.84
N VAL A 36 1.85 -5.51 0.26
CA VAL A 36 2.07 -4.98 -1.09
C VAL A 36 2.62 -6.07 -2.00
N VAL A 37 2.01 -6.22 -3.15
CA VAL A 37 2.42 -7.18 -4.18
C VAL A 37 3.07 -6.44 -5.34
N LEU A 38 4.29 -6.86 -5.71
CA LEU A 38 4.96 -6.43 -6.94
C LEU A 38 4.56 -7.35 -8.07
N CYS A 39 3.94 -6.82 -9.11
CA CYS A 39 3.67 -7.55 -10.34
C CYS A 39 4.30 -6.84 -11.55
N GLY A 40 4.59 -7.57 -12.58
CA GLY A 40 5.28 -7.06 -13.76
C GLY A 40 5.88 -8.21 -14.56
N ARG A 41 6.12 -7.99 -15.84
CA ARG A 41 6.74 -9.01 -16.70
C ARG A 41 8.17 -9.32 -16.27
N PRO A 42 8.75 -10.42 -16.74
CA PRO A 42 10.17 -10.70 -16.58
C PRO A 42 11.03 -9.52 -17.05
N ASN A 43 12.08 -9.23 -16.31
CA ASN A 43 13.04 -8.15 -16.59
C ASN A 43 12.47 -6.70 -16.53
N ALA A 44 11.24 -6.49 -16.05
CA ALA A 44 10.74 -5.14 -15.72
C ALA A 44 11.49 -4.48 -14.56
N GLY A 45 12.31 -5.26 -13.83
CA GLY A 45 13.15 -4.74 -12.74
C GLY A 45 12.48 -4.81 -11.36
N LYS A 46 11.54 -5.75 -11.15
CA LYS A 46 10.86 -5.93 -9.86
C LYS A 46 11.84 -6.19 -8.71
N SER A 47 12.77 -7.13 -8.88
CA SER A 47 13.78 -7.44 -7.85
C SER A 47 14.76 -6.27 -7.62
N SER A 48 15.08 -5.51 -8.67
CA SER A 48 15.90 -4.29 -8.51
C SER A 48 15.12 -3.21 -7.74
N LEU A 49 13.83 -3.05 -8.02
CA LEU A 49 12.96 -2.12 -7.29
C LEU A 49 12.82 -2.56 -5.83
N LEU A 50 12.64 -3.85 -5.57
CA LEU A 50 12.61 -4.40 -4.23
C LEU A 50 13.92 -4.07 -3.48
N ASN A 51 15.07 -4.31 -4.10
CA ASN A 51 16.36 -3.99 -3.52
C ASN A 51 16.57 -2.48 -3.30
N ALA A 52 16.08 -1.63 -4.19
CA ALA A 52 16.13 -0.18 -4.02
C ALA A 52 15.26 0.29 -2.84
N LEU A 53 14.11 -0.33 -2.65
CA LEU A 53 13.24 -0.07 -1.49
C LEU A 53 13.85 -0.58 -0.18
N LEU A 54 14.57 -1.72 -0.22
CA LEU A 54 15.28 -2.29 0.94
C LEU A 54 16.56 -1.53 1.27
N GLY A 55 17.26 -0.99 0.27
CA GLY A 55 18.54 -0.30 0.42
C GLY A 55 18.46 1.17 0.84
N GLY A 56 17.26 1.76 0.93
CA GLY A 56 17.07 3.14 1.39
C GLY A 56 17.45 3.28 2.88
N GLU A 57 18.00 4.45 3.27
CA GLU A 57 18.44 4.75 4.65
C GLU A 57 17.35 4.57 5.73
N ARG A 58 16.10 4.29 5.34
CA ARG A 58 14.93 4.08 6.20
C ARG A 58 14.43 2.63 6.25
N ALA A 59 15.11 1.70 5.59
CA ALA A 59 14.74 0.30 5.63
C ALA A 59 15.30 -0.37 6.89
N ILE A 60 14.45 -0.59 7.88
CA ILE A 60 14.77 -1.44 9.02
C ILE A 60 14.33 -2.85 8.66
N VAL A 61 15.28 -3.71 8.28
CA VAL A 61 15.02 -5.15 8.12
C VAL A 61 14.84 -5.73 9.52
N THR A 62 13.63 -6.14 9.87
CA THR A 62 13.38 -6.86 11.11
C THR A 62 13.23 -8.33 10.81
N ASP A 63 14.17 -9.14 11.28
CA ASP A 63 14.02 -10.60 11.30
C ASP A 63 12.86 -10.98 12.22
N ILE A 64 11.76 -11.45 11.64
CA ILE A 64 10.64 -11.99 12.42
C ILE A 64 10.79 -13.51 12.45
N PRO A 65 11.03 -14.13 13.63
CA PRO A 65 10.97 -15.57 13.78
C PRO A 65 9.52 -16.04 13.54
N GLY A 66 9.26 -16.84 12.51
CA GLY A 66 7.98 -17.51 12.33
C GLY A 66 7.35 -17.49 10.94
N THR A 67 7.92 -16.80 9.95
CA THR A 67 7.39 -16.75 8.57
C THR A 67 8.13 -17.66 7.59
N THR A 68 8.70 -18.76 8.08
CA THR A 68 9.31 -19.78 7.25
C THR A 68 8.26 -20.72 6.70
N ARG A 69 7.97 -20.60 5.41
CA ARG A 69 7.64 -21.62 4.41
C ARG A 69 6.62 -21.08 3.41
N ASP A 70 7.02 -20.66 2.26
CA ASP A 70 6.30 -20.59 0.97
C ASP A 70 6.25 -19.27 0.19
N THR A 71 6.65 -18.10 0.72
CA THR A 71 6.77 -16.87 -0.10
C THR A 71 7.91 -16.00 0.40
N LEU A 72 8.76 -15.51 -0.53
CA LEU A 72 9.73 -14.46 -0.22
C LEU A 72 8.94 -13.17 0.06
N THR A 73 8.63 -12.96 1.34
CA THR A 73 7.99 -11.71 1.82
C THR A 73 9.05 -10.94 2.60
N GLU A 74 9.34 -9.74 2.16
CA GLU A 74 10.33 -8.87 2.79
C GLU A 74 9.63 -7.71 3.46
N ALA A 75 10.04 -7.37 4.68
CA ALA A 75 9.50 -6.25 5.42
C ALA A 75 10.37 -5.01 5.20
N VAL A 76 9.78 -3.93 4.72
CA VAL A 76 10.43 -2.64 4.52
C VAL A 76 9.64 -1.53 5.20
N GLN A 77 10.26 -0.39 5.44
CA GLN A 77 9.57 0.81 5.88
C GLN A 77 9.45 1.80 4.71
N ILE A 78 8.23 2.15 4.34
CA ILE A 78 7.95 3.13 3.29
C ILE A 78 7.13 4.27 3.91
N GLY A 79 7.66 5.50 3.89
CA GLY A 79 6.95 6.65 4.47
C GLY A 79 6.65 6.53 5.98
N GLY A 80 7.43 5.74 6.72
CA GLY A 80 7.20 5.46 8.14
C GLY A 80 6.26 4.27 8.42
N VAL A 81 5.68 3.68 7.37
CA VAL A 81 4.76 2.52 7.46
C VAL A 81 5.50 1.24 7.17
N ARG A 82 5.24 0.21 7.97
CA ARG A 82 5.74 -1.15 7.72
C ARG A 82 5.01 -1.76 6.53
N VAL A 83 5.75 -2.10 5.49
CA VAL A 83 5.25 -2.70 4.26
C VAL A 83 5.80 -4.11 4.13
N LEU A 84 4.93 -5.08 3.89
CA LEU A 84 5.27 -6.45 3.58
C LEU A 84 5.25 -6.62 2.05
N LEU A 85 6.42 -6.59 1.43
CA LEU A 85 6.57 -6.76 -0.01
C LEU A 85 6.63 -8.23 -0.38
N THR A 86 5.74 -8.65 -1.27
CA THR A 86 5.75 -9.99 -1.85
C THR A 86 6.06 -9.90 -3.33
N ASP A 87 7.18 -10.49 -3.77
CA ASP A 87 7.53 -10.57 -5.19
C ASP A 87 6.78 -11.74 -5.85
N THR A 88 6.05 -11.45 -6.92
CA THR A 88 5.39 -12.48 -7.74
C THR A 88 6.37 -13.20 -8.68
N ALA A 89 7.57 -12.65 -8.90
CA ALA A 89 8.57 -13.19 -9.83
C ALA A 89 9.43 -14.32 -9.25
N GLY A 90 9.35 -14.63 -7.96
CA GLY A 90 10.15 -15.69 -7.31
C GLY A 90 9.85 -17.12 -7.75
N LEU A 91 8.91 -17.34 -8.66
CA LEU A 91 8.67 -18.61 -9.32
C LEU A 91 9.47 -18.62 -10.62
N ARG A 92 10.65 -19.26 -10.60
CA ARG A 92 11.46 -19.54 -11.79
C ARG A 92 10.58 -20.18 -12.86
N GLU A 93 10.40 -19.48 -13.96
CA GLU A 93 9.67 -19.94 -15.12
C GLU A 93 10.37 -21.16 -15.74
N THR A 94 9.70 -22.29 -15.76
CA THR A 94 10.05 -23.42 -16.59
C THR A 94 8.79 -23.93 -17.27
N GLY A 95 8.59 -23.55 -18.55
CA GLY A 95 7.70 -24.21 -19.50
C GLY A 95 6.20 -23.81 -19.50
N ASP A 96 5.58 -23.94 -20.65
CA ASP A 96 4.23 -23.46 -21.03
C ASP A 96 3.04 -23.89 -20.13
N ALA A 97 3.17 -24.98 -19.39
CA ALA A 97 2.13 -25.43 -18.44
C ALA A 97 2.16 -24.64 -17.12
N VAL A 98 3.28 -23.99 -16.80
CA VAL A 98 3.51 -23.23 -15.56
C VAL A 98 2.97 -21.80 -15.68
N GLU A 99 2.81 -21.27 -16.90
CA GLU A 99 2.35 -19.91 -17.14
C GLU A 99 0.93 -19.68 -16.62
N ARG A 100 -0.01 -20.61 -16.89
CA ARG A 100 -1.40 -20.52 -16.38
C ARG A 100 -1.46 -20.58 -14.85
N ILE A 101 -0.70 -21.47 -14.24
CA ILE A 101 -0.61 -21.60 -12.77
C ILE A 101 0.04 -20.34 -12.17
N GLY A 102 0.99 -19.74 -12.88
CA GLY A 102 1.64 -18.49 -12.50
C GLY A 102 0.67 -17.30 -12.50
N VAL A 103 -0.19 -17.20 -13.52
CA VAL A 103 -1.22 -16.15 -13.64
C VAL A 103 -2.26 -16.27 -12.51
N GLU A 104 -2.83 -17.46 -12.30
CA GLU A 104 -3.81 -17.67 -11.21
C GLU A 104 -3.22 -17.37 -9.82
N ARG A 105 -1.95 -17.72 -9.59
CA ARG A 105 -1.27 -17.40 -8.33
C ARG A 105 -1.04 -15.89 -8.17
N ALA A 106 -0.67 -15.21 -9.26
CA ALA A 106 -0.51 -13.76 -9.26
C ALA A 106 -1.85 -13.05 -8.97
N GLU A 107 -2.94 -13.51 -9.58
CA GLU A 107 -4.29 -12.98 -9.33
C GLU A 107 -4.74 -13.18 -7.87
N ARG A 108 -4.53 -14.37 -7.32
CA ARG A 108 -4.85 -14.63 -5.90
C ARG A 108 -4.05 -13.73 -4.96
N ARG A 109 -2.78 -13.46 -5.27
CA ARG A 109 -1.94 -12.56 -4.47
C ARG A 109 -2.38 -11.10 -4.60
N MET A 110 -2.71 -10.64 -5.81
CA MET A 110 -3.27 -9.31 -6.02
C MET A 110 -4.57 -9.13 -5.26
N ALA A 111 -5.47 -10.13 -5.27
CA ALA A 111 -6.72 -10.10 -4.53
C ALA A 111 -6.55 -10.06 -2.98
N GLN A 112 -5.43 -10.54 -2.46
CA GLN A 112 -5.10 -10.53 -1.03
C GLN A 112 -4.22 -9.33 -0.62
N ALA A 113 -3.70 -8.59 -1.57
CA ALA A 113 -2.88 -7.42 -1.32
C ALA A 113 -3.73 -6.21 -0.94
N ALA A 114 -3.21 -5.40 -0.04
CA ALA A 114 -3.78 -4.09 0.26
C ALA A 114 -3.42 -3.07 -0.83
N LEU A 115 -2.30 -3.31 -1.55
CA LEU A 115 -1.83 -2.49 -2.65
C LEU A 115 -1.05 -3.33 -3.67
N VAL A 116 -1.24 -3.02 -4.94
CA VAL A 116 -0.50 -3.61 -6.06
C VAL A 116 0.47 -2.58 -6.65
N LEU A 117 1.75 -2.92 -6.77
CA LEU A 117 2.74 -2.17 -7.53
C LEU A 117 2.93 -2.85 -8.89
N ALA A 118 2.34 -2.30 -9.93
CA ALA A 118 2.46 -2.79 -11.29
C ALA A 118 3.70 -2.18 -11.96
N VAL A 119 4.74 -2.99 -12.17
CA VAL A 119 6.07 -2.54 -12.64
C VAL A 119 6.21 -2.76 -14.13
N PHE A 120 6.48 -1.68 -14.86
CA PHE A 120 6.68 -1.63 -16.30
C PHE A 120 8.09 -1.18 -16.65
N ASP A 121 8.63 -1.70 -17.74
CA ASP A 121 9.94 -1.30 -18.26
C ASP A 121 9.79 -0.07 -19.15
N GLY A 122 10.23 1.10 -18.67
CA GLY A 122 10.15 2.37 -19.39
C GLY A 122 11.02 2.45 -20.65
N SER A 123 12.04 1.59 -20.75
CA SER A 123 13.01 1.61 -21.86
C SER A 123 12.53 0.93 -23.14
N ARG A 124 11.32 0.39 -23.17
CA ARG A 124 10.72 -0.28 -24.32
C ARG A 124 9.22 -0.01 -24.43
N PRO A 125 8.63 -0.16 -25.62
CA PRO A 125 7.19 -0.06 -25.82
C PRO A 125 6.41 -1.09 -24.99
N LEU A 126 5.19 -0.72 -24.57
CA LEU A 126 4.26 -1.66 -23.94
C LEU A 126 3.89 -2.77 -24.91
N THR A 127 3.83 -3.99 -24.42
CA THR A 127 3.34 -5.16 -25.13
C THR A 127 1.90 -5.46 -24.71
N ASP A 128 1.19 -6.33 -25.46
CA ASP A 128 -0.15 -6.79 -25.08
C ASP A 128 -0.18 -7.41 -23.68
N GLY A 129 0.89 -8.11 -23.28
CA GLY A 129 1.03 -8.65 -21.94
C GLY A 129 1.18 -7.58 -20.85
N ASP A 130 1.80 -6.44 -21.15
CA ASP A 130 1.89 -5.29 -20.23
C ASP A 130 0.52 -4.62 -20.09
N ILE A 131 -0.22 -4.51 -21.19
CA ILE A 131 -1.58 -3.94 -21.19
C ILE A 131 -2.53 -4.83 -20.39
N ALA A 132 -2.51 -6.15 -20.64
CA ALA A 132 -3.32 -7.10 -19.90
C ALA A 132 -3.00 -7.11 -18.40
N LEU A 133 -1.72 -6.93 -18.02
CA LEU A 133 -1.32 -6.77 -16.63
C LEU A 133 -1.84 -5.45 -16.04
N ALA A 134 -1.74 -4.35 -16.80
CA ALA A 134 -2.25 -3.05 -16.37
C ALA A 134 -3.75 -3.08 -16.12
N ASP A 135 -4.54 -3.70 -17.02
CA ASP A 135 -5.98 -3.83 -16.89
C ASP A 135 -6.34 -4.60 -15.60
N ARG A 136 -5.69 -5.74 -15.34
CA ARG A 136 -5.92 -6.53 -14.12
C ARG A 136 -5.49 -5.80 -12.84
N ALA A 137 -4.33 -5.15 -12.86
CA ALA A 137 -3.85 -4.42 -11.69
C ALA A 137 -4.76 -3.22 -11.35
N ALA A 138 -5.34 -2.57 -12.36
CA ALA A 138 -6.24 -1.44 -12.17
C ALA A 138 -7.59 -1.81 -11.52
N GLU A 139 -7.95 -3.10 -11.44
CA GLU A 139 -9.12 -3.59 -10.69
C GLU A 139 -8.90 -3.54 -9.17
N HIS A 140 -7.67 -3.28 -8.72
CA HIS A 140 -7.27 -3.22 -7.31
C HIS A 140 -6.79 -1.81 -6.94
N ALA A 141 -6.57 -1.59 -5.64
CA ALA A 141 -5.78 -0.44 -5.21
C ALA A 141 -4.35 -0.60 -5.77
N ALA A 142 -3.97 0.25 -6.72
CA ALA A 142 -2.73 0.04 -7.46
C ALA A 142 -2.00 1.33 -7.80
N VAL A 143 -0.66 1.21 -7.89
CA VAL A 143 0.24 2.22 -8.44
C VAL A 143 0.98 1.62 -9.64
N ALA A 144 0.98 2.31 -10.76
CA ALA A 144 1.84 1.94 -11.89
C ALA A 144 3.24 2.53 -11.68
N VAL A 145 4.25 1.67 -11.79
CA VAL A 145 5.66 2.04 -11.64
C VAL A 145 6.35 1.87 -12.98
N ILE A 146 6.75 2.96 -13.61
CA ILE A 146 7.59 2.98 -14.82
C ILE A 146 9.03 2.95 -14.35
N ASN A 147 9.62 1.76 -14.38
CA ASN A 147 11.01 1.57 -13.96
C ASN A 147 11.99 1.81 -15.11
N LYS A 148 13.28 1.91 -14.77
CA LYS A 148 14.41 2.21 -15.68
C LYS A 148 14.33 3.63 -16.26
N ALA A 149 13.94 4.60 -15.42
CA ALA A 149 13.92 6.01 -15.77
C ALA A 149 15.32 6.60 -16.12
N ASP A 150 16.38 5.86 -15.78
CA ASP A 150 17.79 6.12 -16.19
C ASP A 150 18.05 5.86 -17.68
N LEU A 151 17.14 5.19 -18.37
CA LEU A 151 17.24 4.86 -19.79
C LEU A 151 16.29 5.73 -20.64
N PRO A 152 16.56 5.91 -21.95
CA PRO A 152 15.66 6.59 -22.85
C PRO A 152 14.27 5.97 -22.85
N ARG A 153 13.24 6.76 -22.56
CA ARG A 153 11.86 6.28 -22.50
C ARG A 153 11.32 5.96 -23.89
N GLN A 154 10.76 4.77 -24.03
CA GLN A 154 10.04 4.30 -25.21
C GLN A 154 8.58 3.93 -24.90
N LEU A 155 8.25 3.77 -23.61
CA LEU A 155 6.90 3.50 -23.14
C LEU A 155 5.99 4.72 -23.30
N ASP A 156 4.81 4.53 -23.85
CA ASP A 156 3.75 5.56 -23.87
C ASP A 156 3.06 5.62 -22.50
N ARG A 157 3.43 6.63 -21.72
CA ARG A 157 2.88 6.85 -20.38
C ARG A 157 1.36 7.08 -20.39
N ALA A 158 0.82 7.71 -21.44
CA ALA A 158 -0.61 8.02 -21.51
C ALA A 158 -1.50 6.77 -21.48
N VAL A 159 -0.96 5.61 -21.86
CA VAL A 159 -1.65 4.31 -21.75
C VAL A 159 -1.88 3.91 -20.30
N LEU A 160 -0.91 4.19 -19.43
CA LEU A 160 -0.99 3.90 -17.98
C LEU A 160 -1.78 4.97 -17.23
N ASP A 161 -1.63 6.25 -17.59
CA ASP A 161 -2.37 7.37 -16.96
C ASP A 161 -3.90 7.23 -17.12
N ARG A 162 -4.36 6.50 -18.16
CA ARG A 162 -5.80 6.22 -18.35
C ARG A 162 -6.32 5.11 -17.43
N ARG A 163 -5.46 4.31 -16.83
CA ARG A 163 -5.80 3.11 -16.05
C ARG A 163 -5.54 3.28 -14.57
N PHE A 164 -4.52 4.05 -14.23
CA PHE A 164 -4.07 4.23 -12.86
C PHE A 164 -4.20 5.69 -12.43
N MET A 165 -4.66 5.89 -11.21
CA MET A 165 -4.71 7.22 -10.60
C MET A 165 -3.29 7.73 -10.30
N HIS A 166 -2.36 6.82 -10.00
CA HIS A 166 -0.97 7.14 -9.70
C HIS A 166 -0.03 6.38 -10.62
N VAL A 167 0.76 7.13 -11.40
CA VAL A 167 1.82 6.61 -12.27
C VAL A 167 3.12 7.29 -11.90
N VAL A 168 4.09 6.51 -11.41
CA VAL A 168 5.38 7.00 -10.89
C VAL A 168 6.52 6.48 -11.75
N GLU A 169 7.46 7.36 -12.08
CA GLU A 169 8.70 6.99 -12.78
C GLU A 169 9.81 6.77 -11.75
N VAL A 170 10.51 5.62 -11.86
CA VAL A 170 11.55 5.22 -10.91
C VAL A 170 12.76 4.69 -11.66
N SER A 171 13.94 5.03 -11.21
CA SER A 171 15.17 4.29 -11.52
C SER A 171 15.54 3.43 -10.31
N ALA A 172 15.26 2.14 -10.37
CA ALA A 172 15.65 1.21 -9.31
C ALA A 172 17.20 1.07 -9.21
N ARG A 173 17.92 1.51 -10.23
CA ARG A 173 19.38 1.53 -10.26
C ARG A 173 19.96 2.68 -9.45
N ASP A 174 19.41 3.88 -9.64
CA ASP A 174 19.96 5.12 -9.09
C ASP A 174 19.18 5.62 -7.87
N GLY A 175 18.06 4.96 -7.55
CA GLY A 175 17.16 5.35 -6.46
C GLY A 175 16.26 6.56 -6.79
N ALA A 176 16.35 7.12 -8.01
CA ALA A 176 15.51 8.25 -8.41
C ALA A 176 14.02 7.83 -8.43
N GLY A 177 13.13 8.69 -7.93
CA GLY A 177 11.69 8.46 -7.91
C GLY A 177 11.18 7.55 -6.79
N VAL A 178 12.04 6.97 -5.96
CA VAL A 178 11.64 6.11 -4.83
C VAL A 178 10.82 6.88 -3.79
N GLU A 179 11.14 8.14 -3.56
CA GLU A 179 10.41 9.01 -2.65
C GLU A 179 8.99 9.33 -3.18
N ALA A 180 8.88 9.63 -4.48
CA ALA A 180 7.58 9.82 -5.13
C ALA A 180 6.73 8.54 -5.15
N LEU A 181 7.37 7.37 -5.24
CA LEU A 181 6.69 6.09 -5.09
C LEU A 181 6.17 5.91 -3.66
N ALA A 182 6.94 6.28 -2.64
CA ALA A 182 6.49 6.24 -1.26
C ALA A 182 5.27 7.14 -1.04
N ASP A 183 5.28 8.36 -1.56
CA ASP A 183 4.14 9.28 -1.49
C ASP A 183 2.89 8.70 -2.19
N ALA A 184 3.05 8.09 -3.37
CA ALA A 184 1.95 7.45 -4.08
C ALA A 184 1.37 6.25 -3.33
N VAL A 185 2.22 5.43 -2.69
CA VAL A 185 1.79 4.32 -1.82
C VAL A 185 0.94 4.84 -0.67
N MET A 186 1.38 5.90 0.00
CA MET A 186 0.65 6.52 1.10
C MET A 186 -0.69 7.11 0.63
N ALA A 187 -0.72 7.79 -0.52
CA ALA A 187 -1.92 8.38 -1.07
C ALA A 187 -2.99 7.31 -1.42
N VAL A 188 -2.59 6.22 -2.07
CA VAL A 188 -3.52 5.14 -2.47
C VAL A 188 -4.05 4.37 -1.26
N THR A 189 -3.23 4.18 -0.25
CA THR A 189 -3.62 3.43 0.95
C THR A 189 -4.44 4.26 1.93
N GLY A 190 -4.52 5.58 1.72
CA GLY A 190 -5.20 6.50 2.65
C GLY A 190 -4.50 6.62 3.99
N ILE A 191 -3.26 6.13 4.08
CA ILE A 191 -2.40 6.32 5.23
C ILE A 191 -1.78 7.71 5.05
N GLU A 192 -2.58 8.73 5.25
CA GLU A 192 -2.03 10.08 5.39
C GLU A 192 -0.98 10.02 6.49
N ARG A 193 0.14 10.70 6.27
CA ARG A 193 1.26 10.79 7.22
C ARG A 193 0.70 10.77 8.63
N LEU A 194 0.88 9.65 9.30
CA LEU A 194 0.60 9.55 10.72
C LEU A 194 1.45 10.62 11.36
N ASP A 195 0.85 11.77 11.60
CA ASP A 195 1.51 12.83 12.34
C ASP A 195 1.84 12.19 13.68
N SER A 196 3.13 12.05 13.99
CA SER A 196 3.62 11.36 15.18
C SER A 196 3.09 11.95 16.50
N ALA A 197 2.21 12.94 16.40
CA ALA A 197 1.51 13.60 17.49
C ALA A 197 0.10 13.02 17.78
N GLU A 198 -0.49 12.20 16.88
CA GLU A 198 -1.79 11.58 17.17
C GLU A 198 -1.61 10.22 17.85
N PRO A 199 -2.33 9.96 18.96
CA PRO A 199 -2.23 8.70 19.68
C PRO A 199 -2.84 7.57 18.83
N LEU A 200 -2.00 6.65 18.36
CA LEU A 200 -2.41 5.46 17.64
C LEU A 200 -2.81 4.35 18.61
N LEU A 201 -3.92 3.70 18.32
CA LEU A 201 -4.39 2.56 19.09
C LEU A 201 -3.80 1.28 18.49
N THR A 202 -2.70 0.80 19.06
CA THR A 202 -1.93 -0.32 18.52
C THR A 202 -2.54 -1.68 18.83
N THR A 203 -3.35 -1.84 19.89
CA THR A 203 -3.91 -3.13 20.28
C THR A 203 -5.41 -3.24 20.02
N GLU A 204 -5.88 -4.45 19.70
CA GLU A 204 -7.32 -4.75 19.55
C GLU A 204 -8.13 -4.34 20.80
N ARG A 205 -7.56 -4.51 21.99
CA ARG A 205 -8.16 -4.09 23.26
C ARG A 205 -8.35 -2.57 23.30
N GLN A 206 -7.35 -1.79 22.89
CA GLN A 206 -7.43 -0.32 22.86
C GLN A 206 -8.48 0.13 21.83
N ARG A 207 -8.51 -0.48 20.63
CA ARG A 207 -9.51 -0.20 19.60
C ARG A 207 -10.93 -0.51 20.11
N ALA A 208 -11.13 -1.65 20.75
CA ALA A 208 -12.43 -2.01 21.34
C ALA A 208 -12.87 -1.03 22.44
N CYS A 209 -11.94 -0.53 23.26
CA CYS A 209 -12.24 0.49 24.26
C CYS A 209 -12.63 1.83 23.61
N ALA A 210 -11.92 2.26 22.58
CA ALA A 210 -12.21 3.51 21.86
C ALA A 210 -13.53 3.42 21.09
N ALA A 211 -13.85 2.30 20.47
CA ALA A 211 -15.13 2.07 19.81
C ALA A 211 -16.30 2.16 20.76
N ARG A 212 -16.17 1.60 21.97
CA ARG A 212 -17.19 1.75 23.04
C ARG A 212 -17.31 3.21 23.51
N ALA A 213 -16.18 3.90 23.67
CA ALA A 213 -16.20 5.32 24.02
C ALA A 213 -16.89 6.18 22.95
N LEU A 214 -16.65 5.88 21.66
CA LEU A 214 -17.32 6.53 20.54
C LEU A 214 -18.84 6.33 20.61
N SER A 215 -19.31 5.09 20.83
CA SER A 215 -20.74 4.79 21.00
C SER A 215 -21.37 5.61 22.14
N CYS A 216 -20.72 5.68 23.30
CA CYS A 216 -21.21 6.48 24.43
C CYS A 216 -21.27 7.99 24.11
N VAL A 217 -20.29 8.52 23.36
CA VAL A 217 -20.29 9.93 22.95
C VAL A 217 -21.40 10.21 21.95
N ASP A 218 -21.67 9.29 21.02
CA ASP A 218 -22.77 9.43 20.05
C ASP A 218 -24.14 9.35 20.74
N GLU A 219 -24.34 8.42 21.68
CA GLU A 219 -25.55 8.32 22.50
C GLU A 219 -25.79 9.61 23.32
N ALA A 220 -24.72 10.14 23.96
CA ALA A 220 -24.81 11.40 24.69
C ALA A 220 -25.18 12.58 23.77
N ARG A 221 -24.67 12.60 22.55
CA ARG A 221 -24.98 13.62 21.56
C ARG A 221 -26.44 13.55 21.10
N GLU A 222 -26.96 12.34 20.88
CA GLU A 222 -28.37 12.15 20.54
C GLU A 222 -29.31 12.61 21.69
N ALA A 223 -28.96 12.28 22.93
CA ALA A 223 -29.72 12.71 24.10
C ALA A 223 -29.75 14.23 24.30
N LEU A 224 -28.73 14.95 23.83
CA LEU A 224 -28.67 16.42 23.88
C LEU A 224 -29.52 17.12 22.78
N MET A 225 -29.96 16.36 21.77
CA MET A 225 -30.81 16.87 20.68
C MET A 225 -32.30 16.67 20.92
N LEU A 226 -32.66 15.89 21.95
CA LEU A 226 -34.03 15.71 22.42
C LEU A 226 -34.40 16.79 23.44
#